data_e0725f7b6517d4722dd7026dba3dd29e
#
_entry.id   e0725f7b6517d4722dd7026dba3dd29e
#
_cell.length_a   1.000
_cell.length_b   1.000
_cell.length_c   1.000
_cell.angle_alpha   90.00
_cell.angle_beta   90.00
_cell.angle_gamma   90.00
#
_symmetry.space_group_name_H-M   'P 1'
#
loop_
_entity.id
_entity.type
_entity.pdbx_description
1 polymer ?
#
loop_
_entity_poly.entity_id
_entity_poly.type
_entity_poly.pdbx_seq_one_letter_code
_entity_poly.pdbx_strand_id
1 'polypeptide(L)'
;SGGEKVRCMLSKIMMGKPNVLLIDEPTNHLDLEAITAFNNSLINFKGTVLLSTNDRAFAQSVANRIIEITPNGIIDSYLPFNEYIVNEKVLSSREKLYK
;
A
#
# COMPACT_ATOMS: atom_id res chain seq x y z
N SER A 1 2.65 -21.73 -9.48
CA SER A 1 1.75 -21.16 -8.50
C SER A 1 1.59 -19.65 -8.70
N GLY A 2 0.57 -19.08 -8.07
CA GLY A 2 0.36 -17.63 -8.09
C GLY A 2 1.53 -16.85 -7.51
N GLY A 3 2.14 -17.37 -6.44
CA GLY A 3 3.30 -16.75 -5.83
C GLY A 3 4.52 -16.72 -6.73
N GLU A 4 4.75 -17.79 -7.49
CA GLU A 4 5.84 -17.85 -8.46
C GLU A 4 5.64 -16.84 -9.58
N LYS A 5 4.41 -16.71 -10.10
CA LYS A 5 4.08 -15.72 -11.13
C LYS A 5 4.35 -14.30 -10.66
N VAL A 6 3.96 -13.98 -9.42
CA VAL A 6 4.19 -12.66 -8.82
C VAL A 6 5.69 -12.39 -8.68
N ARG A 7 6.47 -13.37 -8.20
CA ARG A 7 7.92 -13.23 -8.09
C ARG A 7 8.59 -13.00 -9.44
N CYS A 8 8.15 -13.72 -10.46
CA CYS A 8 8.67 -13.54 -11.83
C CYS A 8 8.36 -12.13 -12.36
N MET A 9 7.14 -11.67 -12.18
CA MET A 9 6.72 -10.33 -12.60
C MET A 9 7.53 -9.25 -11.90
N LEU A 10 7.68 -9.34 -10.58
CA LEU A 10 8.44 -8.37 -9.79
C LEU A 10 9.93 -8.41 -10.15
N SER A 11 10.49 -9.60 -10.36
CA SER A 11 11.88 -9.73 -10.79
C SER A 11 12.10 -9.03 -12.14
N LYS A 12 11.18 -9.17 -13.06
CA LYS A 12 11.24 -8.51 -14.36
C LYS A 12 11.22 -7.00 -14.23
N ILE A 13 10.34 -6.47 -13.35
CA ILE A 13 10.27 -5.04 -13.08
C ILE A 13 11.58 -4.56 -12.45
N MET A 14 12.14 -5.33 -11.51
CA MET A 14 13.37 -4.97 -10.81
C MET A 14 14.61 -4.98 -11.72
N MET A 15 14.58 -5.71 -12.82
CA MET A 15 15.67 -5.68 -13.80
C MET A 15 15.88 -4.29 -14.40
N GLY A 16 14.82 -3.46 -14.45
CA GLY A 16 14.91 -2.07 -14.87
C GLY A 16 15.51 -1.15 -13.81
N LYS A 17 15.84 -1.65 -12.64
CA LYS A 17 16.38 -0.90 -11.50
C LYS A 17 15.58 0.35 -11.16
N PRO A 18 14.25 0.24 -10.98
CA PRO A 18 13.43 1.41 -10.65
C PRO A 18 13.76 1.92 -9.25
N ASN A 19 13.62 3.22 -9.05
CA ASN A 19 13.68 3.81 -7.71
C ASN A 19 12.29 4.13 -7.15
N VAL A 20 11.25 4.08 -7.98
CA VAL A 20 9.85 4.28 -7.58
C VAL A 20 8.99 3.22 -8.24
N LEU A 21 8.12 2.61 -7.45
CA LEU A 21 7.09 1.69 -7.93
C LEU A 21 5.72 2.31 -7.72
N LEU A 22 4.90 2.31 -8.78
CA LEU A 22 3.49 2.70 -8.72
C LEU A 22 2.65 1.45 -8.86
N ILE A 23 1.83 1.15 -7.85
CA ILE A 23 1.08 -0.10 -7.78
C ILE A 23 -0.37 0.20 -7.39
N ASP A 24 -1.31 -0.27 -8.21
CA ASP A 24 -2.73 -0.05 -7.99
C ASP A 24 -3.43 -1.36 -7.67
N GLU A 25 -4.01 -1.45 -6.47
CA GLU A 25 -4.78 -2.60 -5.97
C GLU A 25 -4.09 -3.94 -6.22
N PRO A 26 -2.86 -4.14 -5.69
CA PRO A 26 -2.03 -5.29 -6.08
C PRO A 26 -2.55 -6.63 -5.59
N THR A 27 -3.43 -6.64 -4.59
CA THR A 27 -3.94 -7.88 -4.00
C THR A 27 -5.25 -8.37 -4.62
N ASN A 28 -5.85 -7.58 -5.52
CA ASN A 28 -7.08 -8.00 -6.19
C ASN A 28 -6.83 -9.26 -7.02
N HIS A 29 -7.71 -10.25 -6.85
CA HIS A 29 -7.67 -11.52 -7.58
C HIS A 29 -6.45 -12.40 -7.31
N LEU A 30 -5.66 -12.09 -6.27
CA LEU A 30 -4.52 -12.92 -5.86
C LEU A 30 -4.90 -13.85 -4.71
N ASP A 31 -4.34 -15.06 -4.72
CA ASP A 31 -4.45 -15.97 -3.59
C ASP A 31 -3.48 -15.57 -2.46
N LEU A 32 -3.61 -16.22 -1.32
CA LEU A 32 -2.81 -15.90 -0.13
C LEU A 32 -1.31 -16.04 -0.39
N GLU A 33 -0.90 -17.05 -1.13
CA GLU A 33 0.52 -17.24 -1.46
C GLU A 33 1.06 -16.09 -2.30
N ALA A 34 0.31 -15.65 -3.30
CA ALA A 34 0.69 -14.53 -4.15
C ALA A 34 0.72 -13.22 -3.37
N ILE A 35 -0.25 -12.97 -2.49
CA ILE A 35 -0.28 -11.80 -1.63
C ILE A 35 0.94 -11.77 -0.71
N THR A 36 1.29 -12.91 -0.11
CA THR A 36 2.47 -13.02 0.77
C THR A 36 3.76 -12.73 0.01
N ALA A 37 3.90 -13.28 -1.19
CA ALA A 37 5.06 -13.04 -2.04
C ALA A 37 5.18 -11.55 -2.41
N PHE A 38 4.06 -10.92 -2.75
CA PHE A 38 4.02 -9.51 -3.09
C PHE A 38 4.41 -8.64 -1.89
N ASN A 39 3.81 -8.92 -0.74
CA ASN A 39 4.09 -8.23 0.52
C ASN A 39 5.58 -8.27 0.84
N ASN A 40 6.18 -9.46 0.83
CA ASN A 40 7.60 -9.62 1.15
C ASN A 40 8.50 -8.88 0.16
N SER A 41 8.14 -8.87 -1.11
CA SER A 41 8.90 -8.15 -2.14
C SER A 41 8.87 -6.65 -1.91
N LEU A 42 7.71 -6.09 -1.53
CA LEU A 42 7.58 -4.66 -1.26
C LEU A 42 8.33 -4.24 0.01
N ILE A 43 8.27 -5.07 1.07
CA ILE A 43 8.99 -4.79 2.31
C ILE A 43 10.50 -4.72 2.06
N ASN A 44 11.01 -5.54 1.17
CA ASN A 44 12.44 -5.60 0.86
C ASN A 44 12.88 -4.62 -0.23
N PHE A 45 11.95 -3.93 -0.87
CA PHE A 45 12.29 -2.93 -1.89
C PHE A 45 12.90 -1.70 -1.23
N LYS A 46 14.05 -1.24 -1.73
CA LYS A 46 14.81 -0.14 -1.13
C LYS A 46 14.45 1.24 -1.68
N GLY A 47 13.56 1.31 -2.65
CA GLY A 47 13.09 2.57 -3.22
C GLY A 47 11.79 3.04 -2.59
N THR A 48 11.10 3.91 -3.30
CA THR A 48 9.79 4.43 -2.90
C THR A 48 8.69 3.62 -3.57
N VAL A 49 7.69 3.23 -2.79
CA VAL A 49 6.48 2.58 -3.31
C VAL A 49 5.29 3.48 -3.06
N LEU A 50 4.55 3.79 -4.11
CA LEU A 50 3.26 4.45 -4.01
C LEU A 50 2.21 3.42 -4.43
N LEU A 51 1.36 3.02 -3.51
CA LEU A 51 0.37 1.99 -3.79
C LEU A 51 -1.02 2.39 -3.33
N SER A 52 -2.02 1.91 -4.05
CA SER A 52 -3.40 1.96 -3.59
C SER A 52 -3.85 0.55 -3.21
N THR A 53 -4.59 0.41 -2.11
CA THR A 53 -5.14 -0.87 -1.69
C THR A 53 -6.34 -0.67 -0.79
N ASN A 54 -7.30 -1.59 -0.87
CA ASN A 54 -8.40 -1.70 0.10
C ASN A 54 -8.20 -2.88 1.06
N ASP A 55 -7.07 -3.59 0.97
CA ASP A 55 -6.74 -4.69 1.87
C ASP A 55 -6.05 -4.13 3.12
N ARG A 56 -6.75 -4.19 4.27
CA ARG A 56 -6.26 -3.61 5.53
C ARG A 56 -5.00 -4.30 6.04
N ALA A 57 -4.95 -5.62 5.95
CA ALA A 57 -3.79 -6.38 6.42
C ALA A 57 -2.56 -6.06 5.57
N PHE A 58 -2.74 -5.93 4.26
CA PHE A 58 -1.67 -5.57 3.35
C PHE A 58 -1.16 -4.15 3.64
N ALA A 59 -2.08 -3.18 3.77
CA ALA A 59 -1.71 -1.81 4.10
C ALA A 59 -0.94 -1.72 5.42
N GLN A 60 -1.40 -2.44 6.45
CA GLN A 60 -0.74 -2.44 7.76
C GLN A 60 0.68 -2.98 7.67
N SER A 61 0.92 -4.00 6.84
CA SER A 61 2.23 -4.65 6.78
C SER A 61 3.26 -3.92 5.92
N VAL A 62 2.83 -3.14 4.91
CA VAL A 62 3.76 -2.52 3.97
C VAL A 62 3.82 -1.00 4.06
N ALA A 63 2.74 -0.34 4.47
CA ALA A 63 2.67 1.12 4.42
C ALA A 63 3.33 1.76 5.66
N ASN A 64 4.13 2.79 5.43
CA ASN A 64 4.70 3.62 6.49
C ASN A 64 4.25 5.08 6.38
N ARG A 65 3.41 5.38 5.42
CA ARG A 65 2.80 6.69 5.22
C ARG A 65 1.47 6.50 4.53
N ILE A 66 0.45 7.22 4.98
CA ILE A 66 -0.90 7.12 4.42
C ILE A 66 -1.29 8.48 3.89
N ILE A 67 -1.75 8.49 2.64
CA ILE A 67 -2.30 9.68 2.01
C ILE A 67 -3.74 9.35 1.64
N GLU A 68 -4.67 9.98 2.32
CA GLU A 68 -6.11 9.80 2.03
C GLU A 68 -6.59 10.96 1.17
N ILE A 69 -7.11 10.66 -0.01
CA ILE A 69 -7.63 11.65 -0.94
C ILE A 69 -9.13 11.79 -0.66
N THR A 70 -9.57 12.99 -0.35
CA THR A 70 -10.95 13.29 -0.03
C THR A 70 -11.53 14.30 -1.01
N PRO A 71 -12.87 14.51 -1.04
CA PRO A 71 -13.47 15.52 -1.93
C PRO A 71 -12.95 16.93 -1.72
N ASN A 72 -12.51 17.27 -0.51
CA ASN A 72 -12.14 18.64 -0.15
C ASN A 72 -10.68 18.80 0.28
N GLY A 73 -9.85 17.80 0.02
CA GLY A 73 -8.43 17.89 0.35
C GLY A 73 -7.83 16.51 0.63
N ILE A 74 -6.62 16.51 1.15
CA ILE A 74 -5.92 15.27 1.48
C ILE A 74 -5.55 15.23 2.96
N ILE A 75 -5.43 14.01 3.49
CA ILE A 75 -4.89 13.75 4.81
C ILE A 75 -3.60 12.98 4.61
N ASP A 76 -2.50 13.48 5.15
CA ASP A 76 -1.18 12.88 5.04
C ASP A 76 -0.69 12.52 6.43
N SER A 77 -0.38 11.26 6.66
CA SER A 77 -0.03 10.77 8.00
C SER A 77 1.05 9.70 7.95
N TYR A 78 1.96 9.75 8.91
CA TYR A 78 2.99 8.72 9.10
C TYR A 78 2.62 7.69 10.17
N LEU A 79 1.36 7.70 10.62
CA LEU A 79 0.88 6.69 11.57
C LEU A 79 0.76 5.33 10.88
N PRO A 80 1.03 4.22 11.61
CA PRO A 80 0.67 2.90 11.12
C PRO A 80 -0.81 2.82 10.79
N PHE A 81 -1.20 2.01 9.82
CA PHE A 81 -2.58 1.99 9.31
C PHE A 81 -3.61 1.74 10.42
N ASN A 82 -3.35 0.77 11.31
CA ASN A 82 -4.29 0.46 12.40
C ASN A 82 -4.47 1.62 13.39
N GLU A 83 -3.45 2.45 13.58
CA GLU A 83 -3.56 3.65 14.41
C GLU A 83 -4.24 4.79 13.64
N TYR A 84 -3.98 4.90 12.35
CA TYR A 84 -4.58 5.91 11.50
C TYR A 84 -6.10 5.86 11.53
N ILE A 85 -6.68 4.67 11.38
CA ILE A 85 -8.14 4.52 11.28
C ILE A 85 -8.90 4.84 12.57
N VAL A 86 -8.21 4.92 13.72
CA VAL A 86 -8.82 5.23 15.01
C VAL A 86 -8.31 6.53 15.62
N ASN A 87 -7.38 7.21 14.96
CA ASN A 87 -6.79 8.44 15.49
C ASN A 87 -7.81 9.58 15.49
N GLU A 88 -7.95 10.26 16.61
CA GLU A 88 -8.95 11.32 16.78
C GLU A 88 -8.75 12.50 15.83
N LYS A 89 -7.50 12.91 15.59
CA LYS A 89 -7.19 14.01 14.67
C LYS A 89 -7.53 13.63 13.24
N VAL A 90 -7.23 12.39 12.84
CA VAL A 90 -7.58 11.86 11.53
C VAL A 90 -9.10 11.83 11.35
N LEU A 91 -9.83 11.28 12.33
CA LEU A 91 -11.29 11.21 12.26
C LEU A 91 -11.92 12.61 12.18
N SER A 92 -11.41 13.57 12.94
CA SER A 92 -11.85 14.95 12.85
C SER A 92 -11.58 15.57 11.48
N SER A 93 -10.42 15.34 10.92
CA SER A 93 -10.05 15.82 9.56
C SER A 93 -10.94 15.19 8.50
N ARG A 94 -11.21 13.88 8.62
CA ARG A 94 -12.09 13.17 7.69
C ARG A 94 -13.51 13.74 7.72
N GLU A 95 -14.03 14.02 8.91
CA GLU A 95 -15.36 14.63 9.06
C GLU A 95 -15.45 15.95 8.28
N LYS A 96 -14.43 16.79 8.37
CA LYS A 96 -14.41 18.09 7.69
C LYS A 96 -14.23 17.94 6.17
N LEU A 97 -13.34 17.07 5.73
CA LEU A 97 -12.92 16.98 4.34
C LEU A 97 -13.87 16.16 3.46
N TYR A 98 -14.73 15.34 4.06
CA TYR A 98 -15.74 14.57 3.32
C TYR A 98 -17.10 15.28 3.24
N LYS A 99 -17.27 16.42 3.88
CA LYS A 99 -18.54 17.18 3.83
C LYS A 99 -18.70 18.00 2.57
#